data_35544e69169b0f06f2470b45b00764fb
#
_entry.id   35544e69169b0f06f2470b45b00764fb
#
_cell.length_a   1.000
_cell.length_b   1.000
_cell.length_c   1.000
_cell.angle_alpha   90.00
_cell.angle_beta   90.00
_cell.angle_gamma   90.00
#
_symmetry.space_group_name_H-M   'P 1'
#
loop_
_entity.id
_entity.type
_entity.pdbx_description
1 polymer ?
#
loop_
_entity_poly.entity_id
_entity_poly.type
_entity_poly.pdbx_seq_one_letter_code
_entity_poly.pdbx_strand_id
1 'polypeptide(L)'
;FWGATVITNLLSAFPYIGTLLVNWIWGGFAVDNATLSRFFSLHFLLPFIVTMLVIIHIFFLHMTGSNNPIGLNSNFDKIPFHPYFSIKDLLGISIILFLLIILNFMEPYMLSDPDNFIKANPMVTPIHIQPEWYFLFAYAILRSIPNKLGGVMALFMSILILLILPFTVKSNFKGNNFYILNQMNFWFLIINVVMLT
;
A
#
# COMPACT_ATOMS: atom_id res chain seq x y z
N PHE A 1 -7.26 15.19 -10.17
CA PHE A 1 -6.75 16.56 -10.09
C PHE A 1 -6.46 16.98 -8.64
N TRP A 2 -7.45 16.88 -7.75
CA TRP A 2 -7.29 17.30 -6.35
C TRP A 2 -6.37 16.39 -5.56
N GLY A 3 -6.39 15.09 -5.81
CA GLY A 3 -5.43 14.15 -5.24
C GLY A 3 -3.99 14.49 -5.62
N ALA A 4 -3.75 14.79 -6.89
CA ALA A 4 -2.43 15.24 -7.34
C ALA A 4 -2.01 16.53 -6.65
N THR A 5 -2.91 17.50 -6.51
CA THR A 5 -2.64 18.76 -5.83
C THR A 5 -2.25 18.56 -4.36
N VAL A 6 -3.02 17.77 -3.62
CA VAL A 6 -2.80 17.57 -2.18
C VAL A 6 -1.52 16.76 -1.92
N ILE A 7 -1.35 15.62 -2.60
CA ILE A 7 -0.21 14.73 -2.37
C ILE A 7 1.10 15.40 -2.73
N THR A 8 1.17 16.06 -3.88
CA THR A 8 2.41 16.75 -4.29
C THR A 8 2.73 17.95 -3.41
N ASN A 9 1.70 18.65 -2.90
CA ASN A 9 1.89 19.76 -1.97
C ASN A 9 2.39 19.33 -0.58
N LEU A 10 2.38 18.04 -0.24
CA LEU A 10 3.03 17.56 0.98
C LEU A 10 4.53 17.83 0.99
N LEU A 11 5.16 17.85 -0.17
CA LEU A 11 6.58 18.19 -0.30
C LEU A 11 6.92 19.61 0.11
N SER A 12 5.96 20.54 0.09
CA SER A 12 6.19 21.90 0.60
C SER A 12 6.42 21.96 2.11
N ALA A 13 6.25 20.85 2.83
CA ALA A 13 6.62 20.74 4.25
C ALA A 13 8.13 20.78 4.50
N PHE A 14 8.95 20.43 3.49
CA PHE A 14 10.41 20.47 3.65
C PHE A 14 10.93 21.92 3.69
N PRO A 15 11.66 22.29 4.76
CA PRO A 15 12.22 23.63 4.87
C PRO A 15 13.15 23.97 3.69
N TYR A 16 13.15 25.21 3.26
CA TYR A 16 13.99 25.81 2.22
C TYR A 16 13.75 25.30 0.79
N ILE A 17 13.60 24.01 0.58
CA ILE A 17 13.52 23.39 -0.75
C ILE A 17 12.09 22.96 -1.14
N GLY A 18 11.16 22.95 -0.19
CA GLY A 18 9.83 22.34 -0.40
C GLY A 18 9.05 22.99 -1.55
N THR A 19 9.00 24.31 -1.60
CA THR A 19 8.30 25.02 -2.68
C THR A 19 8.96 24.81 -4.04
N LEU A 20 10.30 24.75 -4.08
CA LEU A 20 11.04 24.45 -5.29
C LEU A 20 10.72 23.05 -5.81
N LEU A 21 10.68 22.04 -4.92
CA LEU A 21 10.32 20.68 -5.28
C LEU A 21 8.88 20.58 -5.81
N VAL A 22 7.95 21.27 -5.17
CA VAL A 22 6.55 21.28 -5.62
C VAL A 22 6.45 21.89 -7.02
N ASN A 23 7.04 23.05 -7.27
CA ASN A 23 7.02 23.70 -8.57
C ASN A 23 7.70 22.84 -9.65
N TRP A 24 8.77 22.15 -9.29
CA TRP A 24 9.45 21.23 -10.22
C TRP A 24 8.56 20.04 -10.61
N ILE A 25 7.86 19.45 -9.64
CA ILE A 25 6.95 18.33 -9.91
C ILE A 25 5.75 18.80 -10.72
N TRP A 26 5.18 19.95 -10.39
CA TRP A 26 4.07 20.50 -11.16
C TRP A 26 4.48 20.91 -12.57
N GLY A 27 5.75 21.33 -12.75
CA GLY A 27 6.23 21.92 -14.00
C GLY A 27 5.70 23.32 -14.22
N GLY A 28 5.31 24.00 -13.14
CA GLY A 28 4.72 25.34 -13.11
C GLY A 28 4.30 25.73 -11.71
N PHE A 29 3.43 26.72 -11.59
CA PHE A 29 2.97 27.27 -10.30
C PHE A 29 1.70 26.59 -9.76
N ALA A 30 1.07 25.74 -10.57
CA ALA A 30 -0.15 25.01 -10.20
C ALA A 30 -0.17 23.64 -10.90
N VAL A 31 -1.03 22.75 -10.39
CA VAL A 31 -1.31 21.48 -11.08
C VAL A 31 -2.06 21.78 -12.37
N ASP A 32 -1.55 21.29 -13.48
CA ASP A 32 -2.13 21.43 -14.80
C ASP A 32 -1.85 20.17 -15.64
N ASN A 33 -2.18 20.21 -16.91
CA ASN A 33 -2.04 19.10 -17.84
C ASN A 33 -0.62 18.48 -17.82
N ALA A 34 0.41 19.31 -17.72
CA ALA A 34 1.80 18.83 -17.62
C ALA A 34 2.03 17.92 -16.42
N THR A 35 1.47 18.26 -15.26
CA THR A 35 1.54 17.46 -14.04
C THR A 35 0.75 16.16 -14.21
N LEU A 36 -0.50 16.25 -14.65
CA LEU A 36 -1.40 15.12 -14.80
C LEU A 36 -0.87 14.10 -15.81
N SER A 37 -0.30 14.54 -16.92
CA SER A 37 0.30 13.67 -17.93
C SER A 37 1.49 12.86 -17.39
N ARG A 38 2.34 13.50 -16.59
CA ARG A 38 3.48 12.79 -15.95
C ARG A 38 3.01 11.70 -14.98
N PHE A 39 2.07 12.03 -14.12
CA PHE A 39 1.54 11.05 -13.16
C PHE A 39 0.74 9.96 -13.83
N PHE A 40 -0.01 10.27 -14.89
CA PHE A 40 -0.71 9.25 -15.67
C PHE A 40 0.29 8.26 -16.30
N SER A 41 1.37 8.74 -16.91
CA SER A 41 2.39 7.89 -17.51
C SER A 41 3.07 7.00 -16.47
N LEU A 42 3.40 7.55 -15.31
CA LEU A 42 3.98 6.79 -14.20
C LEU A 42 2.99 5.76 -13.64
N HIS A 43 1.72 6.14 -13.46
CA HIS A 43 0.70 5.23 -12.96
C HIS A 43 0.43 4.06 -13.93
N PHE A 44 0.57 4.30 -15.22
CA PHE A 44 0.51 3.22 -16.21
C PHE A 44 1.73 2.29 -16.15
N LEU A 45 2.94 2.84 -15.98
CA LEU A 45 4.20 2.10 -16.02
C LEU A 45 4.49 1.34 -14.72
N LEU A 46 4.25 1.95 -13.57
CA LEU A 46 4.66 1.41 -12.26
C LEU A 46 4.06 0.03 -11.94
N PRO A 47 2.80 -0.32 -12.26
CA PRO A 47 2.27 -1.66 -12.03
C PRO A 47 3.06 -2.76 -12.73
N PHE A 48 3.57 -2.52 -13.93
CA PHE A 48 4.42 -3.49 -14.64
C PHE A 48 5.79 -3.65 -13.97
N ILE A 49 6.37 -2.55 -13.49
CA ILE A 49 7.63 -2.60 -12.71
C ILE A 49 7.41 -3.38 -11.42
N VAL A 50 6.31 -3.14 -10.70
CA VAL A 50 5.96 -3.90 -9.49
C VAL A 50 5.77 -5.39 -9.80
N THR A 51 5.11 -5.73 -10.92
CA THR A 51 4.94 -7.12 -11.36
C THR A 51 6.29 -7.80 -11.60
N MET A 52 7.23 -7.10 -12.25
CA MET A 52 8.58 -7.61 -12.45
C MET A 52 9.31 -7.85 -11.11
N LEU A 53 9.19 -6.92 -10.17
CA LEU A 53 9.77 -7.06 -8.83
C LEU A 53 9.15 -8.24 -8.06
N VAL A 54 7.85 -8.48 -8.20
CA VAL A 54 7.16 -9.66 -7.63
C VAL A 54 7.74 -10.96 -8.20
N ILE A 55 7.97 -11.03 -9.51
CA ILE A 55 8.58 -12.22 -10.15
C ILE A 55 9.98 -12.48 -9.56
N ILE A 56 10.80 -11.45 -9.44
CA ILE A 56 12.13 -11.54 -8.83
C ILE A 56 12.03 -11.99 -7.36
N HIS A 57 11.07 -11.44 -6.62
CA HIS A 57 10.83 -11.81 -5.21
C HIS A 57 10.48 -13.30 -5.05
N ILE A 58 9.60 -13.81 -5.90
CA ILE A 58 9.22 -15.23 -5.91
C ILE A 58 10.40 -16.11 -6.37
N PHE A 59 11.22 -15.64 -7.30
CA PHE A 59 12.44 -16.34 -7.70
C PHE A 59 13.40 -16.54 -6.52
N PHE A 60 13.67 -15.50 -5.73
CA PHE A 60 14.50 -15.62 -4.53
C PHE A 60 13.87 -16.51 -3.46
N LEU A 61 12.57 -16.45 -3.27
CA LEU A 61 11.87 -17.37 -2.37
C LEU A 61 12.07 -18.82 -2.80
N HIS A 62 12.02 -19.11 -4.10
CA HIS A 62 12.14 -20.44 -4.64
C HIS A 62 13.55 -21.05 -4.44
N MET A 63 14.59 -20.22 -4.34
CA MET A 63 15.97 -20.69 -4.09
C MET A 63 16.12 -21.38 -2.73
N THR A 64 15.44 -20.89 -1.69
CA THR A 64 15.50 -21.44 -0.32
C THR A 64 14.26 -22.28 0.03
N GLY A 65 13.20 -22.17 -0.73
CA GLY A 65 11.90 -22.78 -0.48
C GLY A 65 11.05 -22.03 0.55
N SER A 66 9.79 -22.41 0.62
CA SER A 66 8.83 -21.87 1.58
C SER A 66 9.00 -22.47 2.96
N ASN A 67 8.53 -21.76 3.98
CA ASN A 67 8.45 -22.24 5.35
C ASN A 67 7.06 -22.79 5.67
N ASN A 68 6.95 -23.41 6.84
CA ASN A 68 5.67 -23.86 7.42
C ASN A 68 5.36 -23.07 8.70
N PRO A 69 4.10 -23.14 9.21
CA PRO A 69 3.72 -22.43 10.43
C PRO A 69 4.49 -22.85 11.68
N ILE A 70 5.02 -24.07 11.70
CA ILE A 70 5.77 -24.62 12.83
C ILE A 70 7.22 -24.08 12.83
N GLY A 71 7.75 -23.68 11.67
CA GLY A 71 9.13 -23.24 11.50
C GLY A 71 10.17 -24.35 11.57
N LEU A 72 9.74 -25.62 11.50
CA LEU A 72 10.61 -26.79 11.49
C LEU A 72 11.00 -27.21 10.07
N ASN A 73 12.09 -27.96 9.95
CA ASN A 73 12.48 -28.55 8.68
C ASN A 73 11.45 -29.61 8.24
N SER A 74 10.83 -29.39 7.09
CA SER A 74 9.78 -30.25 6.54
C SER A 74 10.28 -31.27 5.51
N ASN A 75 11.58 -31.46 5.35
CA ASN A 75 12.14 -32.37 4.34
C ASN A 75 11.67 -33.81 4.49
N PHE A 76 11.31 -34.21 5.70
CA PHE A 76 10.83 -35.58 6.01
C PHE A 76 9.32 -35.76 5.79
N ASP A 77 8.56 -34.67 5.60
CA ASP A 77 7.12 -34.71 5.48
C ASP A 77 6.69 -33.78 4.32
N LYS A 78 7.00 -34.20 3.11
CA LYS A 78 6.63 -33.52 1.88
C LYS A 78 5.79 -34.43 1.00
N ILE A 79 4.80 -33.83 0.36
CA ILE A 79 3.96 -34.47 -0.64
C ILE A 79 4.20 -33.83 -2.02
N PRO A 80 3.88 -34.50 -3.13
CA PRO A 80 3.98 -33.90 -4.46
C PRO A 80 3.17 -32.60 -4.57
N PHE A 81 3.69 -31.62 -5.28
CA PHE A 81 2.97 -30.37 -5.49
C PHE A 81 1.67 -30.60 -6.29
N HIS A 82 1.76 -31.34 -7.39
CA HIS A 82 0.59 -31.75 -8.16
C HIS A 82 0.15 -33.17 -7.76
N PRO A 83 -1.14 -33.41 -7.50
CA PRO A 83 -2.29 -32.53 -7.68
C PRO A 83 -2.67 -31.68 -6.45
N TYR A 84 -2.05 -31.90 -5.29
CA TYR A 84 -2.52 -31.34 -4.01
C TYR A 84 -2.49 -29.82 -3.95
N PHE A 85 -1.34 -29.22 -4.15
CA PHE A 85 -1.20 -27.77 -4.08
C PHE A 85 -1.61 -27.05 -5.36
N SER A 86 -1.56 -27.73 -6.51
CA SER A 86 -2.09 -27.19 -7.76
C SER A 86 -3.59 -26.94 -7.66
N ILE A 87 -4.35 -27.90 -7.13
CA ILE A 87 -5.80 -27.78 -6.96
C ILE A 87 -6.13 -26.76 -5.87
N LYS A 88 -5.37 -26.74 -4.77
CA LYS A 88 -5.55 -25.78 -3.69
C LYS A 88 -5.31 -24.34 -4.16
N ASP A 89 -4.28 -24.11 -4.95
CA ASP A 89 -4.00 -22.81 -5.54
C ASP A 89 -5.10 -22.39 -6.52
N LEU A 90 -5.55 -23.31 -7.36
CA LEU A 90 -6.65 -23.05 -8.29
C LEU A 90 -7.94 -22.67 -7.54
N LEU A 91 -8.26 -23.36 -6.45
CA LEU A 91 -9.40 -23.01 -5.61
C LEU A 91 -9.26 -21.62 -5.00
N GLY A 92 -8.09 -21.29 -4.42
CA GLY A 92 -7.84 -19.99 -3.82
C GLY A 92 -7.95 -18.85 -4.84
N ILE A 93 -7.34 -18.99 -6.01
CA ILE A 93 -7.44 -18.02 -7.11
C ILE A 93 -8.89 -17.86 -7.56
N SER A 94 -9.62 -18.98 -7.74
CA SER A 94 -11.02 -18.94 -8.17
C SER A 94 -11.91 -18.19 -7.17
N ILE A 95 -11.72 -18.37 -5.87
CA ILE A 95 -12.48 -17.66 -4.83
C ILE A 95 -12.22 -16.16 -4.90
N ILE A 96 -10.96 -15.74 -4.98
CA ILE A 96 -10.62 -14.31 -5.04
C ILE A 96 -11.15 -13.66 -6.32
N LEU A 97 -10.98 -14.31 -7.47
CA LEU A 97 -11.54 -13.82 -8.74
C LEU A 97 -13.07 -13.76 -8.71
N PHE A 98 -13.72 -14.74 -8.11
CA PHE A 98 -15.18 -14.74 -7.97
C PHE A 98 -15.67 -13.54 -7.14
N LEU A 99 -15.02 -13.26 -6.01
CA LEU A 99 -15.35 -12.09 -5.17
C LEU A 99 -15.14 -10.78 -5.92
N LEU A 100 -14.03 -10.65 -6.65
CA LEU A 100 -13.75 -9.48 -7.47
C LEU A 100 -14.79 -9.28 -8.58
N ILE A 101 -15.14 -10.35 -9.28
CA ILE A 101 -16.11 -10.33 -10.39
C ILE A 101 -17.50 -9.96 -9.86
N ILE A 102 -17.94 -10.56 -8.74
CA ILE A 102 -19.23 -10.21 -8.12
C ILE A 102 -19.28 -8.73 -7.78
N LEU A 103 -18.25 -8.22 -7.07
CA LEU A 103 -18.20 -6.81 -6.71
C LEU A 103 -18.30 -5.91 -7.95
N ASN A 104 -17.52 -6.21 -8.99
CA ASN A 104 -17.49 -5.39 -10.19
C ASN A 104 -18.81 -5.41 -10.99
N PHE A 105 -19.54 -6.52 -10.99
CA PHE A 105 -20.80 -6.61 -11.74
C PHE A 105 -22.03 -6.18 -10.94
N MET A 106 -22.03 -6.38 -9.63
CA MET A 106 -23.20 -6.05 -8.82
C MET A 106 -23.16 -4.62 -8.28
N GLU A 107 -22.00 -4.20 -7.74
CA GLU A 107 -21.85 -2.91 -7.07
C GLU A 107 -20.50 -2.27 -7.38
N PRO A 108 -20.24 -1.87 -8.64
CA PRO A 108 -18.92 -1.38 -9.07
C PRO A 108 -18.46 -0.11 -8.35
N TYR A 109 -19.40 0.67 -7.81
CA TYR A 109 -19.12 1.94 -7.14
C TYR A 109 -19.21 1.88 -5.61
N MET A 110 -19.41 0.71 -5.02
CA MET A 110 -19.57 0.56 -3.58
C MET A 110 -18.39 1.11 -2.78
N LEU A 111 -17.18 1.02 -3.32
CA LEU A 111 -15.94 1.45 -2.68
C LEU A 111 -15.40 2.77 -3.24
N SER A 112 -16.15 3.45 -4.12
CA SER A 112 -15.72 4.71 -4.73
C SER A 112 -16.34 5.93 -4.04
N ASP A 113 -15.71 7.08 -4.25
CA ASP A 113 -16.22 8.35 -3.75
C ASP A 113 -17.14 9.01 -4.79
N PRO A 114 -18.33 9.51 -4.40
CA PRO A 114 -19.25 10.21 -5.31
C PRO A 114 -18.64 11.44 -5.98
N ASP A 115 -17.71 12.12 -5.34
CA ASP A 115 -17.03 13.30 -5.90
C ASP A 115 -16.21 12.97 -7.16
N ASN A 116 -15.85 11.70 -7.37
CA ASN A 116 -15.14 11.27 -8.58
C ASN A 116 -15.98 11.38 -9.87
N PHE A 117 -17.29 11.52 -9.77
CA PHE A 117 -18.18 11.76 -10.92
C PHE A 117 -18.27 13.24 -11.31
N ILE A 118 -17.76 14.14 -10.48
CA ILE A 118 -17.78 15.57 -10.72
C ILE A 118 -16.49 15.97 -11.43
N LYS A 119 -16.61 16.64 -12.59
CA LYS A 119 -15.44 17.16 -13.30
C LYS A 119 -14.70 18.17 -12.42
N ALA A 120 -13.40 17.96 -12.22
CA ALA A 120 -12.57 18.86 -11.43
C ALA A 120 -12.52 20.26 -12.05
N ASN A 121 -12.83 21.28 -11.23
CA ASN A 121 -12.68 22.67 -11.60
C ASN A 121 -11.46 23.25 -10.86
N PRO A 122 -10.38 23.66 -11.57
CA PRO A 122 -9.17 24.18 -10.92
C PRO A 122 -9.40 25.48 -10.13
N MET A 123 -10.48 26.19 -10.41
CA MET A 123 -10.83 27.44 -9.75
C MET A 123 -11.65 27.27 -8.46
N VAL A 124 -12.17 26.08 -8.22
CA VAL A 124 -13.05 25.78 -7.08
C VAL A 124 -12.54 24.58 -6.33
N THR A 125 -11.98 24.80 -5.15
CA THR A 125 -11.53 23.72 -4.27
C THR A 125 -12.74 23.01 -3.65
N PRO A 126 -12.84 21.68 -3.72
CA PRO A 126 -13.88 20.93 -3.03
C PRO A 126 -13.86 21.18 -1.53
N ILE A 127 -15.03 21.17 -0.90
CA ILE A 127 -15.18 21.41 0.54
C ILE A 127 -14.50 20.30 1.35
N HIS A 128 -14.56 19.08 0.82
CA HIS A 128 -14.03 17.90 1.49
C HIS A 128 -13.11 17.11 0.54
N ILE A 129 -11.81 17.24 0.75
CA ILE A 129 -10.80 16.46 0.02
C ILE A 129 -10.27 15.41 0.98
N GLN A 130 -10.58 14.15 0.69
CA GLN A 130 -10.05 13.00 1.43
C GLN A 130 -9.53 11.93 0.45
N PRO A 131 -8.58 11.09 0.88
CA PRO A 131 -8.13 9.98 0.07
C PRO A 131 -9.18 8.87 0.04
N GLU A 132 -9.01 7.93 -0.89
CA GLU A 132 -9.77 6.67 -0.93
C GLU A 132 -9.57 5.86 0.36
N TRP A 133 -10.51 4.99 0.68
CA TRP A 133 -10.57 4.27 1.95
C TRP A 133 -9.27 3.57 2.33
N TYR A 134 -8.54 3.00 1.38
CA TYR A 134 -7.28 2.29 1.64
C TYR A 134 -6.10 3.20 2.04
N PHE A 135 -6.24 4.51 1.95
CA PHE A 135 -5.26 5.49 2.44
C PHE A 135 -5.73 6.26 3.68
N LEU A 136 -6.94 6.01 4.19
CA LEU A 136 -7.48 6.77 5.32
C LEU A 136 -6.63 6.61 6.58
N PHE A 137 -6.07 5.44 6.84
CA PHE A 137 -5.16 5.24 7.97
C PHE A 137 -3.93 6.16 7.91
N ALA A 138 -3.34 6.32 6.72
CA ALA A 138 -2.19 7.21 6.53
C ALA A 138 -2.59 8.68 6.65
N TYR A 139 -3.78 9.02 6.18
CA TYR A 139 -4.35 10.35 6.31
C TYR A 139 -4.65 10.70 7.77
N ALA A 140 -5.16 9.76 8.56
CA ALA A 140 -5.37 9.93 9.99
C ALA A 140 -4.05 10.22 10.72
N ILE A 141 -2.99 9.47 10.40
CA ILE A 141 -1.64 9.70 10.94
C ILE A 141 -1.13 11.10 10.56
N LEU A 142 -1.27 11.50 9.29
CA LEU A 142 -0.89 12.82 8.82
C LEU A 142 -1.58 13.94 9.61
N ARG A 143 -2.88 13.80 9.85
CA ARG A 143 -3.68 14.82 10.54
C ARG A 143 -3.53 14.84 12.06
N SER A 144 -3.08 13.74 12.67
CA SER A 144 -2.91 13.65 14.13
C SER A 144 -1.81 14.59 14.65
N ILE A 145 -0.87 14.98 13.79
CA ILE A 145 0.26 15.84 14.16
C ILE A 145 0.01 17.26 13.64
N PRO A 146 -0.07 18.27 14.51
CA PRO A 146 -0.40 19.64 14.10
C PRO A 146 0.70 20.32 13.29
N ASN A 147 1.93 19.80 13.31
CA ASN A 147 3.04 20.32 12.52
C ASN A 147 3.06 19.66 11.14
N LYS A 148 3.05 20.45 10.05
CA LYS A 148 3.01 19.95 8.68
C LYS A 148 4.17 19.00 8.35
N LEU A 149 5.39 19.37 8.71
CA LEU A 149 6.57 18.53 8.50
C LEU A 149 6.49 17.24 9.33
N GLY A 150 6.13 17.36 10.61
CA GLY A 150 5.94 16.21 11.49
C GLY A 150 4.90 15.21 10.98
N GLY A 151 3.75 15.70 10.49
CA GLY A 151 2.70 14.89 9.91
C GLY A 151 3.17 14.15 8.65
N VAL A 152 3.84 14.83 7.74
CA VAL A 152 4.41 14.24 6.53
C VAL A 152 5.46 13.17 6.87
N MET A 153 6.35 13.45 7.79
CA MET A 153 7.35 12.48 8.25
C MET A 153 6.70 11.26 8.90
N ALA A 154 5.68 11.44 9.73
CA ALA A 154 4.97 10.33 10.35
C ALA A 154 4.26 9.44 9.31
N LEU A 155 3.64 10.04 8.30
CA LEU A 155 3.03 9.32 7.19
C LEU A 155 4.08 8.45 6.46
N PHE A 156 5.20 9.02 6.05
CA PHE A 156 6.26 8.26 5.39
C PHE A 156 6.85 7.18 6.29
N MET A 157 7.09 7.49 7.55
CA MET A 157 7.65 6.52 8.50
C MET A 157 6.68 5.39 8.82
N SER A 158 5.38 5.59 8.78
CA SER A 158 4.38 4.51 8.97
C SER A 158 4.50 3.40 7.91
N ILE A 159 4.98 3.74 6.72
CA ILE A 159 5.23 2.79 5.62
C ILE A 159 6.67 2.26 5.70
N LEU A 160 7.64 3.17 5.83
CA LEU A 160 9.06 2.83 5.79
C LEU A 160 9.52 1.98 6.98
N ILE A 161 8.80 2.03 8.11
CA ILE A 161 9.12 1.20 9.28
C ILE A 161 9.09 -0.31 8.95
N LEU A 162 8.29 -0.72 7.97
CA LEU A 162 8.22 -2.11 7.54
C LEU A 162 9.55 -2.60 6.91
N LEU A 163 10.35 -1.70 6.35
CA LEU A 163 11.66 -2.02 5.80
C LEU A 163 12.70 -2.36 6.89
N ILE A 164 12.43 -2.01 8.15
CA ILE A 164 13.31 -2.30 9.29
C ILE A 164 13.15 -3.76 9.74
N LEU A 165 12.03 -4.42 9.42
CA LEU A 165 11.74 -5.78 9.87
C LEU A 165 12.84 -6.80 9.59
N PRO A 166 13.47 -6.85 8.40
CA PRO A 166 14.57 -7.80 8.14
C PRO A 166 15.76 -7.65 9.08
N PHE A 167 15.98 -6.45 9.63
CA PHE A 167 17.10 -6.15 10.54
C PHE A 167 16.74 -6.35 12.02
N THR A 168 15.48 -6.22 12.37
CA THR A 168 15.01 -6.30 13.77
C THR A 168 14.54 -7.69 14.16
N VAL A 169 14.13 -8.52 13.20
CA VAL A 169 13.66 -9.89 13.46
C VAL A 169 14.87 -10.79 13.73
N LYS A 170 15.19 -10.98 15.01
CA LYS A 170 16.25 -11.89 15.51
C LYS A 170 15.64 -13.08 16.25
N SER A 171 14.55 -13.62 15.74
CA SER A 171 13.84 -14.74 16.36
C SER A 171 14.58 -16.04 16.08
N ASN A 172 14.72 -16.89 17.10
CA ASN A 172 15.24 -18.24 16.97
C ASN A 172 14.24 -19.20 16.28
N PHE A 173 12.97 -18.88 16.32
CA PHE A 173 11.90 -19.64 15.66
C PHE A 173 11.37 -18.85 14.46
N LYS A 174 11.11 -19.55 13.36
CA LYS A 174 10.56 -18.93 12.14
C LYS A 174 9.05 -18.65 12.22
N GLY A 175 8.35 -19.37 13.11
CA GLY A 175 6.93 -19.17 13.38
C GLY A 175 6.68 -18.21 14.53
N ASN A 176 5.48 -17.64 14.58
CA ASN A 176 5.07 -16.70 15.62
C ASN A 176 4.39 -17.38 16.84
N ASN A 177 4.19 -18.70 16.77
CA ASN A 177 3.36 -19.43 17.73
C ASN A 177 3.89 -19.42 19.17
N PHE A 178 5.19 -19.26 19.35
CA PHE A 178 5.84 -19.27 20.68
C PHE A 178 6.18 -17.86 21.18
N TYR A 179 5.79 -16.80 20.44
CA TYR A 179 6.06 -15.42 20.79
C TYR A 179 4.76 -14.65 21.04
N ILE A 180 4.22 -14.75 22.24
CA ILE A 180 2.95 -14.12 22.61
C ILE A 180 2.98 -12.61 22.38
N LEU A 181 4.05 -11.91 22.78
CA LEU A 181 4.18 -10.48 22.56
C LEU A 181 4.19 -10.10 21.07
N ASN A 182 4.79 -10.94 20.24
CA ASN A 182 4.83 -10.70 18.80
C ASN A 182 3.46 -10.91 18.14
N GLN A 183 2.69 -11.90 18.61
CA GLN A 183 1.30 -12.09 18.21
C GLN A 183 0.45 -10.87 18.60
N MET A 184 0.60 -10.40 19.83
CA MET A 184 -0.11 -9.21 20.31
C MET A 184 0.22 -7.98 19.46
N ASN A 185 1.50 -7.74 19.16
CA ASN A 185 1.94 -6.63 18.31
C ASN A 185 1.37 -6.72 16.89
N PHE A 186 1.35 -7.93 16.31
CA PHE A 186 0.76 -8.16 15.00
C PHE A 186 -0.72 -7.80 14.96
N TRP A 187 -1.51 -8.34 15.90
CA TRP A 187 -2.93 -8.04 15.97
C TRP A 187 -3.21 -6.59 16.32
N PHE A 188 -2.39 -5.99 17.18
CA PHE A 188 -2.48 -4.57 17.50
C PHE A 188 -2.25 -3.69 16.27
N LEU A 189 -1.29 -4.03 15.41
CA LEU A 189 -1.07 -3.34 14.14
C LEU A 189 -2.31 -3.45 13.24
N ILE A 190 -2.84 -4.66 13.04
CA ILE A 190 -4.03 -4.88 12.20
C ILE A 190 -5.23 -4.06 12.70
N ILE A 191 -5.50 -4.16 14.01
CA ILE A 191 -6.63 -3.43 14.62
C ILE A 191 -6.46 -1.92 14.46
N ASN A 192 -5.26 -1.39 14.69
CA ASN A 192 -5.02 0.06 14.51
C ASN A 192 -5.23 0.50 13.06
N VAL A 193 -4.73 -0.23 12.08
CA VAL A 193 -4.96 0.11 10.66
C VAL A 193 -6.45 0.12 10.35
N VAL A 194 -7.19 -0.93 10.75
CA VAL A 194 -8.64 -1.01 10.53
C VAL A 194 -9.40 0.11 11.25
N MET A 195 -9.02 0.44 12.47
CA MET A 195 -9.70 1.50 13.24
C MET A 195 -9.40 2.92 12.72
N LEU A 196 -8.28 3.12 12.03
CA LEU A 196 -7.91 4.39 11.42
C LEU A 196 -8.48 4.55 9.99
N THR A 197 -8.95 3.45 9.39
CA THR A 197 -9.61 3.44 8.08
C THR A 197 -11.11 3.74 8.23
#